data_86ab37dab1f478730d290feb37c368dd
#
_entry.id   86ab37dab1f478730d290feb37c368dd
#
_cell.length_a   1.000
_cell.length_b   1.000
_cell.length_c   1.000
_cell.angle_alpha   90.00
_cell.angle_beta   90.00
_cell.angle_gamma   90.00
#
_symmetry.space_group_name_H-M   'P 1'
#
loop_
_entity.id
_entity.type
_entity.pdbx_description
1 polymer ?
#
loop_
_entity_poly.entity_id
_entity_poly.type
_entity_poly.pdbx_seq_one_letter_code
_entity_poly.pdbx_strand_id
1 'polypeptide(L)'
;METEGDMKSVLRALFNSQGFKSSINKPKVKSPTELVMGVLRQVGTFNDIKPGLEGYWSSVAVMGQELLNPPTVEGWHTGHEWIDSGTLSERINFASQEFQDTDKPGVKDIIKRAGSLDEDPGQLVDRCLDVLGGVQVSSDTYSELTEYVNSLKKQNATESGSVDISDLIQMIVSTVDYHYA
;
A
#
# COMPACT_ATOMS: atom_id res chain seq x y z
N MET A 1 -32.28 -22.17 14.43
CA MET A 1 -30.96 -21.57 14.73
C MET A 1 -30.62 -21.95 16.14
N GLU A 2 -29.58 -22.75 16.34
CA GLU A 2 -29.23 -23.34 17.63
C GLU A 2 -28.63 -22.37 18.66
N THR A 3 -28.34 -21.11 18.26
CA THR A 3 -27.61 -20.12 19.11
C THR A 3 -28.51 -19.05 19.70
N GLU A 4 -29.80 -19.02 19.38
CA GLU A 4 -30.77 -17.98 19.81
C GLU A 4 -30.22 -16.53 19.65
N GLY A 5 -29.22 -16.33 18.77
CA GLY A 5 -28.58 -15.02 18.54
C GLY A 5 -27.43 -14.68 19.49
N ASP A 6 -26.94 -15.65 20.29
CA ASP A 6 -25.73 -15.39 21.10
C ASP A 6 -24.54 -15.01 20.23
N MET A 7 -24.09 -13.76 20.34
CA MET A 7 -23.02 -13.18 19.54
C MET A 7 -21.70 -13.93 19.67
N LYS A 8 -21.36 -14.42 20.85
CA LYS A 8 -20.13 -15.17 21.07
C LYS A 8 -20.11 -16.47 20.28
N SER A 9 -21.22 -17.20 20.28
CA SER A 9 -21.38 -18.44 19.52
C SER A 9 -21.37 -18.18 18.02
N VAL A 10 -22.03 -17.11 17.54
CA VAL A 10 -22.03 -16.70 16.13
C VAL A 10 -20.61 -16.34 15.67
N LEU A 11 -19.90 -15.50 16.41
CA LEU A 11 -18.51 -15.11 16.07
C LEU A 11 -17.56 -16.30 16.11
N ARG A 12 -17.71 -17.19 17.08
CA ARG A 12 -16.92 -18.43 17.15
C ARG A 12 -17.16 -19.32 15.92
N ALA A 13 -18.41 -19.47 15.51
CA ALA A 13 -18.76 -20.24 14.31
C ALA A 13 -18.16 -19.57 13.04
N LEU A 14 -18.27 -18.24 12.93
CA LEU A 14 -17.71 -17.48 11.81
C LEU A 14 -16.20 -17.67 11.70
N PHE A 15 -15.45 -17.36 12.75
CA PHE A 15 -13.99 -17.43 12.75
C PHE A 15 -13.43 -18.84 12.59
N ASN A 16 -14.19 -19.87 12.98
CA ASN A 16 -13.80 -21.26 12.77
C ASN A 16 -14.27 -21.82 11.43
N SER A 17 -15.10 -21.10 10.69
CA SER A 17 -15.58 -21.57 9.39
C SER A 17 -14.47 -21.68 8.36
N GLN A 18 -14.58 -22.66 7.46
CA GLN A 18 -13.63 -22.82 6.35
C GLN A 18 -13.68 -21.62 5.40
N GLY A 19 -14.88 -21.04 5.19
CA GLY A 19 -15.04 -19.84 4.37
C GLY A 19 -14.23 -18.65 4.89
N PHE A 20 -14.29 -18.39 6.21
CA PHE A 20 -13.49 -17.32 6.83
C PHE A 20 -11.99 -17.58 6.69
N LYS A 21 -11.53 -18.80 6.99
CA LYS A 21 -10.11 -19.16 6.91
C LYS A 21 -9.56 -19.06 5.47
N SER A 22 -10.36 -19.43 4.47
CA SER A 22 -9.95 -19.32 3.07
C SER A 22 -10.00 -17.89 2.53
N SER A 23 -10.74 -16.97 3.18
CA SER A 23 -10.82 -15.57 2.77
C SER A 23 -9.60 -14.74 3.16
N ILE A 24 -8.76 -15.22 4.08
CA ILE A 24 -7.55 -14.53 4.53
C ILE A 24 -6.60 -14.25 3.36
N ASN A 25 -6.56 -15.14 2.37
CA ASN A 25 -5.71 -15.00 1.19
C ASN A 25 -6.40 -14.30 0.01
N LYS A 26 -7.58 -13.69 0.21
CA LYS A 26 -8.25 -12.93 -0.84
C LYS A 26 -7.94 -11.46 -0.66
N PRO A 27 -7.13 -10.89 -1.55
CA PRO A 27 -6.79 -9.48 -1.45
C PRO A 27 -8.05 -8.61 -1.57
N LYS A 28 -8.17 -7.64 -0.70
CA LYS A 28 -9.21 -6.61 -0.74
C LYS A 28 -8.62 -5.36 -1.39
N VAL A 29 -9.32 -4.78 -2.35
CA VAL A 29 -8.94 -3.45 -2.87
C VAL A 29 -9.10 -2.41 -1.75
N LYS A 30 -8.03 -1.68 -1.44
CA LYS A 30 -8.11 -0.54 -0.52
C LYS A 30 -9.07 0.50 -1.07
N SER A 31 -10.04 0.96 -0.28
CA SER A 31 -10.82 2.13 -0.68
C SER A 31 -9.90 3.36 -0.83
N PRO A 32 -10.31 4.39 -1.57
CA PRO A 32 -9.51 5.61 -1.69
C PRO A 32 -9.08 6.20 -0.35
N THR A 33 -9.99 6.24 0.63
CA THR A 33 -9.67 6.72 1.98
C THR A 33 -8.66 5.80 2.69
N GLU A 34 -8.82 4.48 2.60
CA GLU A 34 -7.85 3.53 3.18
C GLU A 34 -6.45 3.73 2.57
N LEU A 35 -6.37 3.91 1.25
CA LEU A 35 -5.10 4.16 0.58
C LEU A 35 -4.47 5.48 1.02
N VAL A 36 -5.20 6.59 0.87
CA VAL A 36 -4.68 7.94 1.17
C VAL A 36 -4.24 8.04 2.63
N MET A 37 -5.10 7.65 3.56
CA MET A 37 -4.78 7.70 4.98
C MET A 37 -3.67 6.72 5.39
N GLY A 38 -3.63 5.54 4.75
CA GLY A 38 -2.57 4.55 4.94
C GLY A 38 -1.20 5.10 4.51
N VAL A 39 -1.11 5.65 3.32
CA VAL A 39 0.11 6.29 2.81
C VAL A 39 0.55 7.44 3.72
N LEU A 40 -0.34 8.38 4.06
CA LEU A 40 -0.02 9.52 4.93
C LEU A 40 0.51 9.09 6.31
N ARG A 41 0.00 7.99 6.85
CA ARG A 41 0.50 7.41 8.10
C ARG A 41 1.87 6.77 7.93
N GLN A 42 2.10 6.07 6.83
CA GLN A 42 3.40 5.45 6.53
C GLN A 42 4.49 6.51 6.32
N VAL A 43 4.22 7.55 5.55
CA VAL A 43 5.21 8.62 5.30
C VAL A 43 5.36 9.58 6.50
N GLY A 44 4.45 9.53 7.47
CA GLY A 44 4.54 10.29 8.70
C GLY A 44 4.28 11.80 8.54
N THR A 45 3.58 12.20 7.48
CA THR A 45 3.30 13.62 7.19
C THR A 45 2.54 14.31 8.34
N PHE A 46 1.67 13.58 9.03
CA PHE A 46 0.83 14.10 10.12
C PHE A 46 1.10 13.41 11.47
N ASN A 47 2.34 13.03 11.74
CA ASN A 47 2.72 12.54 13.07
C ASN A 47 2.46 13.60 14.16
N ASP A 48 2.63 14.87 13.78
CA ASP A 48 2.24 16.02 14.62
C ASP A 48 0.98 16.68 14.04
N ILE A 49 0.18 17.27 14.93
CA ILE A 49 -1.03 18.01 14.53
C ILE A 49 -0.62 19.28 13.77
N LYS A 50 -0.98 19.35 12.49
CA LYS A 50 -0.72 20.51 11.64
C LYS A 50 -1.83 20.69 10.61
N PRO A 51 -2.01 21.92 10.07
CA PRO A 51 -2.92 22.17 8.95
C PRO A 51 -2.51 21.40 7.68
N GLY A 52 -3.44 21.21 6.76
CA GLY A 52 -3.20 20.70 5.41
C GLY A 52 -3.82 19.33 5.13
N LEU A 53 -4.35 18.63 6.15
CA LEU A 53 -5.04 17.34 5.94
C LEU A 53 -6.28 17.51 5.05
N GLU A 54 -6.93 18.65 5.10
CA GLU A 54 -8.09 19.00 4.29
C GLU A 54 -7.77 18.99 2.79
N GLY A 55 -6.52 19.23 2.38
CA GLY A 55 -6.11 19.17 0.98
C GLY A 55 -6.20 17.77 0.38
N TYR A 56 -6.09 16.73 1.19
CA TYR A 56 -6.15 15.33 0.74
C TYR A 56 -7.57 14.83 0.45
N TRP A 57 -8.58 15.60 0.83
CA TRP A 57 -9.97 15.31 0.46
C TRP A 57 -10.14 15.22 -1.07
N SER A 58 -9.52 16.12 -1.82
CA SER A 58 -9.57 16.10 -3.28
C SER A 58 -8.96 14.84 -3.87
N SER A 59 -7.85 14.35 -3.31
CA SER A 59 -7.22 13.10 -3.77
C SER A 59 -8.15 11.89 -3.59
N VAL A 60 -8.86 11.82 -2.45
CA VAL A 60 -9.85 10.77 -2.20
C VAL A 60 -11.03 10.87 -3.16
N ALA A 61 -11.50 12.10 -3.44
CA ALA A 61 -12.62 12.34 -4.34
C ALA A 61 -12.31 11.97 -5.80
N VAL A 62 -11.12 12.34 -6.31
CA VAL A 62 -10.67 11.99 -7.68
C VAL A 62 -10.53 10.48 -7.86
N MET A 63 -10.16 9.75 -6.81
CA MET A 63 -10.13 8.28 -6.80
C MET A 63 -11.53 7.65 -6.69
N GLY A 64 -12.61 8.44 -6.68
CA GLY A 64 -13.99 7.97 -6.72
C GLY A 64 -14.71 7.92 -5.37
N GLN A 65 -14.09 8.36 -4.25
CA GLN A 65 -14.72 8.38 -2.93
C GLN A 65 -14.85 9.82 -2.40
N GLU A 66 -15.81 10.58 -2.93
CA GLU A 66 -16.12 11.89 -2.36
C GLU A 66 -16.75 11.71 -0.98
N LEU A 67 -16.02 12.10 0.06
CA LEU A 67 -16.47 11.92 1.45
C LEU A 67 -17.74 12.73 1.73
N LEU A 68 -18.69 12.11 2.42
CA LEU A 68 -20.01 12.66 2.77
C LEU A 68 -20.95 12.89 1.55
N ASN A 69 -20.52 12.53 0.35
CA ASN A 69 -21.33 12.66 -0.86
C ASN A 69 -21.31 11.35 -1.69
N PRO A 70 -21.94 10.26 -1.22
CA PRO A 70 -22.00 9.01 -1.96
C PRO A 70 -22.81 9.18 -3.25
N PRO A 71 -22.44 8.48 -4.36
CA PRO A 71 -23.09 8.61 -5.66
C PRO A 71 -24.51 8.05 -5.68
N THR A 72 -24.86 7.16 -4.74
CA THR A 72 -26.17 6.51 -4.65
C THR A 72 -26.62 6.41 -3.19
N VAL A 73 -27.91 6.09 -3.00
CA VAL A 73 -28.51 5.80 -1.69
C VAL A 73 -27.93 4.54 -1.04
N GLU A 74 -27.29 3.67 -1.83
CA GLU A 74 -26.62 2.46 -1.37
C GLU A 74 -25.20 2.74 -0.84
N GLY A 75 -24.67 3.94 -1.10
CA GLY A 75 -23.33 4.35 -0.70
C GLY A 75 -22.33 4.44 -1.86
N TRP A 76 -21.07 4.32 -1.54
CA TRP A 76 -19.97 4.27 -2.53
C TRP A 76 -19.79 2.86 -3.09
N HIS A 77 -19.13 2.78 -4.23
CA HIS A 77 -18.65 1.53 -4.81
C HIS A 77 -17.76 0.74 -3.84
N THR A 78 -17.53 -0.53 -4.14
CA THR A 78 -16.71 -1.42 -3.31
C THR A 78 -15.82 -2.35 -4.14
N GLY A 79 -14.74 -2.81 -3.55
CA GLY A 79 -13.87 -3.80 -4.18
C GLY A 79 -13.26 -3.31 -5.49
N HIS A 80 -13.37 -4.11 -6.53
CA HIS A 80 -12.77 -3.81 -7.84
C HIS A 80 -13.37 -2.60 -8.56
N GLU A 81 -14.56 -2.15 -8.17
CA GLU A 81 -15.17 -0.94 -8.73
C GLU A 81 -14.39 0.35 -8.40
N TRP A 82 -13.49 0.29 -7.40
CA TRP A 82 -12.54 1.36 -7.10
C TRP A 82 -11.41 1.48 -8.10
N ILE A 83 -11.24 0.50 -9.01
CA ILE A 83 -10.09 0.44 -9.92
C ILE A 83 -10.58 0.43 -11.36
N ASP A 84 -10.40 1.55 -12.01
CA ASP A 84 -10.38 1.71 -13.45
C ASP A 84 -9.03 2.32 -13.89
N SER A 85 -8.82 2.55 -15.17
CA SER A 85 -7.56 3.07 -15.69
C SER A 85 -7.22 4.47 -15.14
N GLY A 86 -8.22 5.32 -14.93
CA GLY A 86 -8.05 6.67 -14.41
C GLY A 86 -7.75 6.66 -12.91
N THR A 87 -8.61 6.01 -12.13
CA THR A 87 -8.45 5.93 -10.68
C THR A 87 -7.20 5.18 -10.26
N LEU A 88 -6.78 4.13 -11.01
CA LEU A 88 -5.52 3.43 -10.75
C LEU A 88 -4.31 4.36 -10.96
N SER A 89 -4.31 5.15 -12.05
CA SER A 89 -3.24 6.13 -12.28
C SER A 89 -3.14 7.16 -11.17
N GLU A 90 -4.27 7.68 -10.69
CA GLU A 90 -4.31 8.63 -9.57
C GLU A 90 -3.78 8.00 -8.27
N ARG A 91 -4.12 6.74 -8.01
CA ARG A 91 -3.63 5.98 -6.85
C ARG A 91 -2.11 5.82 -6.88
N ILE A 92 -1.57 5.40 -8.02
CA ILE A 92 -0.13 5.21 -8.21
C ILE A 92 0.59 6.55 -8.06
N ASN A 93 0.12 7.59 -8.74
CA ASN A 93 0.70 8.93 -8.67
C ASN A 93 0.71 9.47 -7.25
N PHE A 94 -0.40 9.34 -6.53
CA PHE A 94 -0.49 9.77 -5.14
C PHE A 94 0.53 9.06 -4.25
N ALA A 95 0.56 7.73 -4.27
CA ALA A 95 1.49 6.96 -3.46
C ALA A 95 2.94 7.31 -3.81
N SER A 96 3.29 7.31 -5.09
CA SER A 96 4.63 7.65 -5.56
C SER A 96 5.08 9.04 -5.13
N GLN A 97 4.24 10.08 -5.29
CA GLN A 97 4.54 11.45 -4.86
C GLN A 97 4.78 11.55 -3.35
N GLU A 98 3.97 10.88 -2.55
CA GLU A 98 4.10 10.91 -1.09
C GLU A 98 5.40 10.24 -0.61
N PHE A 99 5.81 9.14 -1.25
CA PHE A 99 7.06 8.43 -0.94
C PHE A 99 8.30 9.03 -1.59
N GLN A 100 8.15 9.90 -2.61
CA GLN A 100 9.28 10.57 -3.26
C GLN A 100 10.03 11.51 -2.32
N ASP A 101 9.34 12.14 -1.38
CA ASP A 101 9.94 13.04 -0.40
C ASP A 101 10.65 12.23 0.70
N THR A 102 11.93 11.96 0.47
CA THR A 102 12.79 11.22 1.42
C THR A 102 13.07 12.00 2.72
N ASP A 103 12.70 13.27 2.81
CA ASP A 103 12.81 14.06 4.04
C ASP A 103 11.68 13.80 5.04
N LYS A 104 10.59 13.19 4.59
CA LYS A 104 9.50 12.78 5.48
C LYS A 104 9.96 11.78 6.52
N PRO A 105 9.55 11.92 7.78
CA PRO A 105 10.06 11.10 8.89
C PRO A 105 9.78 9.61 8.71
N GLY A 106 8.61 9.24 8.18
CA GLY A 106 8.26 7.85 7.93
C GLY A 106 9.05 7.25 6.78
N VAL A 107 9.31 8.02 5.71
CA VAL A 107 10.12 7.56 4.59
C VAL A 107 11.56 7.31 5.03
N LYS A 108 12.15 8.21 5.85
CA LYS A 108 13.46 7.99 6.46
C LYS A 108 13.52 6.73 7.32
N ASP A 109 12.49 6.47 8.12
CA ASP A 109 12.42 5.26 8.94
C ASP A 109 12.30 3.99 8.08
N ILE A 110 11.49 4.02 7.04
CA ILE A 110 11.32 2.91 6.09
C ILE A 110 12.66 2.61 5.40
N ILE A 111 13.34 3.61 4.84
CA ILE A 111 14.65 3.46 4.20
C ILE A 111 15.67 2.86 5.18
N LYS A 112 15.73 3.38 6.39
CA LYS A 112 16.63 2.87 7.43
C LYS A 112 16.36 1.41 7.80
N ARG A 113 15.10 1.01 7.86
CA ARG A 113 14.69 -0.37 8.19
C ARG A 113 14.83 -1.31 7.02
N ALA A 114 14.69 -0.83 5.80
CA ALA A 114 14.85 -1.62 4.59
C ALA A 114 16.28 -2.16 4.42
N GLY A 115 17.31 -1.43 4.88
CA GLY A 115 18.70 -1.91 4.88
C GLY A 115 19.58 -1.27 3.81
N SER A 116 20.38 -2.06 3.08
CA SER A 116 21.33 -1.58 2.10
C SER A 116 21.19 -2.32 0.77
N LEU A 117 21.48 -1.62 -0.34
CA LEU A 117 21.56 -2.23 -1.66
C LEU A 117 22.66 -3.29 -1.81
N ASP A 118 23.64 -3.34 -0.87
CA ASP A 118 24.71 -4.35 -0.90
C ASP A 118 24.22 -5.76 -0.55
N GLU A 119 23.05 -5.87 0.05
CA GLU A 119 22.47 -7.13 0.50
C GLU A 119 21.94 -7.99 -0.67
N ASP A 120 21.56 -9.24 -0.39
CA ASP A 120 20.93 -10.10 -1.39
C ASP A 120 19.65 -9.46 -1.93
N PRO A 121 19.42 -9.42 -3.26
CA PRO A 121 18.28 -8.75 -3.85
C PRO A 121 16.92 -9.27 -3.35
N GLY A 122 16.77 -10.59 -3.18
CA GLY A 122 15.53 -11.18 -2.68
C GLY A 122 15.28 -10.77 -1.23
N GLN A 123 16.30 -10.82 -0.37
CA GLN A 123 16.17 -10.40 1.03
C GLN A 123 15.84 -8.92 1.17
N LEU A 124 16.39 -8.08 0.29
CA LEU A 124 16.08 -6.65 0.28
C LEU A 124 14.62 -6.40 -0.15
N VAL A 125 14.15 -7.08 -1.20
CA VAL A 125 12.74 -7.00 -1.63
C VAL A 125 11.81 -7.46 -0.51
N ASP A 126 12.06 -8.63 0.09
CA ASP A 126 11.24 -9.15 1.21
C ASP A 126 11.14 -8.14 2.35
N ARG A 127 12.26 -7.51 2.71
CA ARG A 127 12.29 -6.53 3.78
C ARG A 127 11.57 -5.24 3.43
N CYS A 128 11.71 -4.76 2.18
CA CYS A 128 10.95 -3.60 1.71
C CYS A 128 9.44 -3.87 1.73
N LEU A 129 9.00 -5.05 1.29
CA LEU A 129 7.60 -5.46 1.36
C LEU A 129 7.09 -5.51 2.80
N ASP A 130 7.90 -6.05 3.74
CA ASP A 130 7.55 -6.14 5.17
C ASP A 130 7.42 -4.76 5.82
N VAL A 131 8.39 -3.86 5.61
CA VAL A 131 8.36 -2.51 6.22
C VAL A 131 7.25 -1.63 5.65
N LEU A 132 6.77 -1.91 4.44
CA LEU A 132 5.62 -1.25 3.81
C LEU A 132 4.27 -1.83 4.28
N GLY A 133 4.27 -2.73 5.23
CA GLY A 133 3.06 -3.29 5.84
C GLY A 133 2.76 -4.73 5.45
N GLY A 134 3.76 -5.48 5.02
CA GLY A 134 3.61 -6.88 4.61
C GLY A 134 2.87 -7.02 3.28
N VAL A 135 3.22 -6.16 2.31
CA VAL A 135 2.60 -6.17 0.98
C VAL A 135 2.77 -7.55 0.34
N GLN A 136 1.67 -8.15 -0.06
CA GLN A 136 1.67 -9.43 -0.79
C GLN A 136 1.72 -9.14 -2.28
N VAL A 137 2.77 -9.62 -2.94
CA VAL A 137 2.95 -9.43 -4.39
C VAL A 137 2.85 -10.76 -5.14
N SER A 138 2.50 -10.70 -6.42
CA SER A 138 2.52 -11.87 -7.30
C SER A 138 3.95 -12.36 -7.52
N SER A 139 4.11 -13.62 -7.96
CA SER A 139 5.44 -14.16 -8.32
C SER A 139 6.12 -13.35 -9.43
N ASP A 140 5.34 -12.84 -10.37
CA ASP A 140 5.83 -12.06 -11.49
C ASP A 140 6.32 -10.69 -11.02
N THR A 141 5.51 -9.98 -10.22
CA THR A 141 5.91 -8.73 -9.56
C THR A 141 7.16 -8.92 -8.71
N TYR A 142 7.24 -10.00 -7.93
CA TYR A 142 8.43 -10.30 -7.11
C TYR A 142 9.70 -10.46 -7.96
N SER A 143 9.59 -11.18 -9.08
CA SER A 143 10.71 -11.36 -10.01
C SER A 143 11.14 -10.03 -10.62
N GLU A 144 10.19 -9.20 -11.06
CA GLU A 144 10.48 -7.87 -11.62
C GLU A 144 11.16 -6.95 -10.58
N LEU A 145 10.70 -6.95 -9.34
CA LEU A 145 11.33 -6.18 -8.26
C LEU A 145 12.76 -6.66 -7.99
N THR A 146 12.99 -7.97 -8.00
CA THR A 146 14.33 -8.54 -7.80
C THR A 146 15.27 -8.20 -8.96
N GLU A 147 14.79 -8.25 -10.19
CA GLU A 147 15.54 -7.82 -11.37
C GLU A 147 15.85 -6.32 -11.33
N TYR A 148 14.89 -5.51 -10.87
CA TYR A 148 15.10 -4.08 -10.69
C TYR A 148 16.21 -3.78 -9.69
N VAL A 149 16.23 -4.44 -8.52
CA VAL A 149 17.34 -4.32 -7.55
C VAL A 149 18.69 -4.69 -8.18
N ASN A 150 18.73 -5.76 -8.98
CA ASN A 150 19.95 -6.13 -9.69
C ASN A 150 20.41 -5.05 -10.69
N SER A 151 19.47 -4.37 -11.34
CA SER A 151 19.79 -3.25 -12.25
C SER A 151 20.33 -2.04 -11.49
N LEU A 152 19.73 -1.70 -10.33
CA LEU A 152 20.18 -0.62 -9.46
C LEU A 152 21.62 -0.86 -8.96
N LYS A 153 21.94 -2.10 -8.55
CA LYS A 153 23.30 -2.47 -8.15
C LYS A 153 24.33 -2.28 -9.25
N LYS A 154 23.98 -2.62 -10.49
CA LYS A 154 24.85 -2.44 -11.66
C LYS A 154 25.09 -0.95 -11.95
N GLN A 155 24.05 -0.12 -11.85
CA GLN A 155 24.15 1.32 -12.04
C GLN A 155 25.05 1.96 -10.96
N ASN A 156 24.88 1.61 -9.69
CA ASN A 156 25.76 2.09 -8.61
C ASN A 156 27.22 1.70 -8.81
N ALA A 157 27.49 0.57 -9.44
CA ALA A 157 28.86 0.13 -9.72
C ALA A 157 29.52 0.89 -10.89
N THR A 158 28.72 1.49 -11.78
CA THR A 158 29.20 2.13 -13.01
C THR A 158 29.15 3.65 -13.00
N GLU A 159 28.25 4.23 -12.21
CA GLU A 159 28.03 5.68 -12.15
C GLU A 159 28.17 6.18 -10.70
N SER A 160 28.77 7.37 -10.54
CA SER A 160 28.92 8.07 -9.25
C SER A 160 27.58 8.66 -8.74
N GLY A 161 26.44 8.13 -9.19
CA GLY A 161 25.10 8.52 -8.78
C GLY A 161 24.59 7.60 -7.67
N SER A 162 24.17 8.15 -6.54
CA SER A 162 23.56 7.40 -5.45
C SER A 162 22.15 6.95 -5.86
N VAL A 163 22.04 5.81 -6.50
CA VAL A 163 20.75 5.10 -6.59
C VAL A 163 20.46 4.59 -5.18
N ASP A 164 19.31 4.92 -4.66
CA ASP A 164 18.95 4.68 -3.26
C ASP A 164 17.80 3.64 -3.17
N ILE A 165 17.65 3.08 -2.00
CA ILE A 165 16.51 2.20 -1.64
C ILE A 165 15.16 2.91 -1.87
N SER A 166 15.14 4.24 -1.84
CA SER A 166 13.95 5.04 -2.17
C SER A 166 13.36 4.70 -3.54
N ASP A 167 14.20 4.37 -4.53
CA ASP A 167 13.74 4.01 -5.87
C ASP A 167 13.01 2.66 -5.86
N LEU A 168 13.51 1.70 -5.08
CA LEU A 168 12.83 0.41 -4.88
C LEU A 168 11.50 0.59 -4.15
N ILE A 169 11.46 1.45 -3.13
CA ILE A 169 10.22 1.76 -2.40
C ILE A 169 9.19 2.37 -3.36
N GLN A 170 9.60 3.35 -4.18
CA GLN A 170 8.73 3.95 -5.18
C GLN A 170 8.23 2.93 -6.21
N MET A 171 9.09 2.01 -6.64
CA MET A 171 8.68 0.92 -7.53
C MET A 171 7.60 0.03 -6.89
N ILE A 172 7.79 -0.37 -5.62
CA ILE A 172 6.82 -1.21 -4.89
C ILE A 172 5.47 -0.50 -4.74
N VAL A 173 5.44 0.76 -4.29
CA VAL A 173 4.17 1.48 -4.10
C VAL A 173 3.47 1.83 -5.41
N SER A 174 4.17 1.72 -6.53
CA SER A 174 3.63 1.86 -7.89
C SER A 174 3.05 0.55 -8.44
N THR A 175 3.27 -0.59 -7.79
CA THR A 175 2.68 -1.87 -8.22
C THR A 175 1.18 -1.90 -7.96
N VAL A 176 0.45 -2.65 -8.78
CA VAL A 176 -0.99 -2.89 -8.55
C VAL A 176 -1.21 -3.60 -7.22
N ASP A 177 -0.31 -4.50 -6.84
CA ASP A 177 -0.38 -5.29 -5.61
C ASP A 177 -0.41 -4.41 -4.34
N TYR A 178 0.30 -3.27 -4.34
CA TYR A 178 0.29 -2.32 -3.21
C TYR A 178 -1.09 -1.72 -2.94
N HIS A 179 -1.98 -1.66 -3.94
CA HIS A 179 -3.33 -1.10 -3.81
C HIS A 179 -4.34 -2.10 -3.23
N TYR A 180 -3.89 -3.31 -2.93
CA TYR A 180 -4.65 -4.34 -2.22
C TYR A 180 -4.23 -4.43 -0.75
N ALA A 181 -5.14 -4.97 0.12
CA ALA A 181 -4.92 -5.17 1.55
C ALA A 181 -5.23 -6.61 1.94
#